data_faabd609047f410875246ba0426b2f8b
#
_entry.id   faabd609047f410875246ba0426b2f8b
#
_cell.length_a   1.000
_cell.length_b   1.000
_cell.length_c   1.000
_cell.angle_alpha   90.00
_cell.angle_beta   90.00
_cell.angle_gamma   90.00
#
_symmetry.space_group_name_H-M   'P 1'
#
loop_
_entity.id
_entity.type
_entity.pdbx_description
1 polymer ?
#
loop_
_entity_poly.entity_id
_entity_poly.type
_entity_poly.pdbx_seq_one_letter_code
_entity_poly.pdbx_strand_id
1 'polypeptide(L)'
;RTKVRLTLSSQTSEGWVRPQDMKANVDVQNLFGTPAQHRKVEGTLTLTPAFPAFRAFADYRFHDPQAEGVRQVDDLGSVETSEQGLAEFDLRLARFDAATYQVHVLAKAFEPEGGRSVSAEAQTLVSDLSYLVGTKVDGDTRYVAKNATRNASIIAINPSVKKIAVANLKLQRIERKVVSVLVKQDGGVYRYESRNKEIPLDSKPFAIAAEGNTLT
;
A
#
# COMPACT_ATOMS: atom_id res chain seq x y z
N ARG A 1 -17.11 30.94 6.26
CA ARG A 1 -16.43 29.91 5.42
C ARG A 1 -15.09 29.59 6.02
N THR A 2 -14.71 28.32 5.99
CA THR A 2 -13.47 27.80 6.54
C THR A 2 -12.55 27.25 5.45
N LYS A 3 -11.27 27.12 5.79
CA LYS A 3 -10.26 26.37 5.02
C LYS A 3 -9.79 25.22 5.90
N VAL A 4 -9.53 24.06 5.28
CA VAL A 4 -9.02 22.87 5.96
C VAL A 4 -7.72 22.46 5.30
N ARG A 5 -6.72 22.13 6.11
CA ARG A 5 -5.47 21.52 5.70
C ARG A 5 -5.33 20.20 6.45
N LEU A 6 -4.97 19.16 5.76
CA LEU A 6 -4.67 17.85 6.34
C LEU A 6 -3.24 17.47 6.02
N THR A 7 -2.49 17.06 7.03
CA THR A 7 -1.13 16.55 6.90
C THR A 7 -0.98 15.27 7.71
N LEU A 8 -0.15 14.34 7.22
CA LEU A 8 0.22 13.16 7.97
C LEU A 8 1.50 13.42 8.76
N SER A 9 1.62 12.88 9.97
CA SER A 9 2.81 13.05 10.83
C SER A 9 4.08 12.47 10.19
N SER A 10 3.91 11.49 9.31
CA SER A 10 4.97 10.91 8.52
C SER A 10 4.46 10.77 7.08
N GLN A 11 5.14 11.40 6.14
CA GLN A 11 4.76 11.40 4.73
C GLN A 11 6.01 11.53 3.86
N THR A 12 6.04 10.79 2.75
CA THR A 12 7.10 10.92 1.75
C THR A 12 6.50 11.05 0.35
N SER A 13 7.16 11.80 -0.52
CA SER A 13 6.81 11.91 -1.93
C SER A 13 7.35 10.74 -2.76
N GLU A 14 8.40 10.07 -2.27
CA GLU A 14 8.98 8.88 -2.88
C GLU A 14 9.27 7.84 -1.80
N GLY A 15 9.12 6.56 -2.15
CA GLY A 15 9.29 5.46 -1.21
C GLY A 15 8.07 5.24 -0.33
N TRP A 16 8.31 4.76 0.87
CA TRP A 16 7.24 4.48 1.83
C TRP A 16 7.66 4.83 3.25
N VAL A 17 6.66 4.99 4.12
CA VAL A 17 6.84 5.20 5.55
C VAL A 17 6.39 3.97 6.33
N ARG A 18 6.93 3.79 7.53
CA ARG A 18 6.47 2.74 8.42
C ARG A 18 5.15 3.13 9.10
N PRO A 19 4.28 2.15 9.39
CA PRO A 19 2.94 2.43 9.93
C PRO A 19 2.92 2.88 11.40
N GLN A 20 4.06 2.90 12.09
CA GLN A 20 4.14 3.20 13.51
C GLN A 20 3.76 4.65 13.81
N ASP A 21 2.87 4.83 14.78
CA ASP A 21 2.48 6.12 15.37
C ASP A 21 2.06 7.20 14.37
N MET A 22 1.50 6.79 13.22
CA MET A 22 1.04 7.73 12.22
C MET A 22 -0.24 8.41 12.66
N LYS A 23 -0.23 9.75 12.60
CA LYS A 23 -1.35 10.60 12.91
C LYS A 23 -1.72 11.48 11.73
N ALA A 24 -2.98 11.85 11.66
CA ALA A 24 -3.48 12.84 10.72
C ALA A 24 -3.77 14.14 11.48
N ASN A 25 -3.04 15.20 11.11
CA ASN A 25 -3.18 16.53 11.72
C ASN A 25 -4.05 17.39 10.81
N VAL A 26 -5.10 17.95 11.39
CA VAL A 26 -6.06 18.81 10.70
C VAL A 26 -5.93 20.24 11.24
N ASP A 27 -5.74 21.20 10.35
CA ASP A 27 -5.72 22.63 10.64
C ASP A 27 -6.94 23.27 9.96
N VAL A 28 -7.83 23.83 10.78
CA VAL A 28 -9.06 24.49 10.32
C VAL A 28 -8.97 25.98 10.61
N GLN A 29 -9.06 26.79 9.57
CA GLN A 29 -8.97 28.25 9.66
C GLN A 29 -10.20 28.89 9.02
N ASN A 30 -10.62 30.02 9.58
CA ASN A 30 -11.56 30.92 8.91
C ASN A 30 -10.91 31.54 7.66
N LEU A 31 -11.71 32.05 6.73
CA LEU A 31 -11.17 32.61 5.47
C LEU A 31 -10.13 33.72 5.67
N PHE A 32 -10.23 34.47 6.76
CA PHE A 32 -9.30 35.54 7.09
C PHE A 32 -8.07 35.10 7.88
N GLY A 33 -7.85 33.77 8.00
CA GLY A 33 -6.66 33.18 8.62
C GLY A 33 -6.73 33.05 10.15
N THR A 34 -7.83 33.39 10.79
CA THR A 34 -8.02 33.13 12.23
C THR A 34 -8.36 31.67 12.48
N PRO A 35 -7.93 31.07 13.61
CA PRO A 35 -8.30 29.71 13.98
C PRO A 35 -9.81 29.49 14.01
N ALA A 36 -10.26 28.40 13.44
CA ALA A 36 -11.65 27.99 13.51
C ALA A 36 -11.84 27.04 14.71
N GLN A 37 -12.15 27.63 15.85
CA GLN A 37 -12.31 26.93 17.14
C GLN A 37 -13.60 26.11 17.18
N HIS A 38 -13.59 25.03 17.97
CA HIS A 38 -14.76 24.21 18.28
C HIS A 38 -15.53 23.74 17.05
N ARG A 39 -14.79 23.38 15.98
CA ARG A 39 -15.38 22.79 14.79
C ARG A 39 -15.38 21.29 14.90
N LYS A 40 -16.51 20.68 14.60
CA LYS A 40 -16.60 19.23 14.42
C LYS A 40 -15.80 18.84 13.18
N VAL A 41 -14.89 17.88 13.31
CA VAL A 41 -14.13 17.28 12.21
C VAL A 41 -14.38 15.77 12.22
N GLU A 42 -14.80 15.23 11.09
CA GLU A 42 -14.94 13.78 10.88
C GLU A 42 -13.80 13.28 10.02
N GLY A 43 -13.24 12.12 10.37
CA GLY A 43 -12.14 11.48 9.67
C GLY A 43 -12.53 10.13 9.09
N THR A 44 -12.08 9.86 7.87
CA THR A 44 -12.20 8.54 7.24
C THR A 44 -10.84 8.09 6.74
N LEU A 45 -10.45 6.88 7.10
CA LEU A 45 -9.23 6.21 6.66
C LEU A 45 -9.60 5.17 5.60
N THR A 46 -8.92 5.21 4.46
CA THR A 46 -9.00 4.15 3.45
C THR A 46 -7.61 3.56 3.24
N LEU A 47 -7.50 2.25 3.36
CA LEU A 47 -6.31 1.46 3.04
C LEU A 47 -6.58 0.67 1.76
N THR A 48 -5.79 0.91 0.74
CA THR A 48 -5.85 0.16 -0.51
C THR A 48 -4.55 -0.60 -0.70
N PRO A 49 -4.59 -1.92 -0.91
CA PRO A 49 -3.38 -2.68 -1.23
C PRO A 49 -2.65 -2.04 -2.39
N ALA A 50 -1.36 -1.80 -2.23
CA ALA A 50 -0.58 -1.08 -3.22
C ALA A 50 0.37 -1.99 -3.98
N PHE A 51 0.46 -1.72 -5.29
CA PHE A 51 1.53 -2.22 -6.15
C PHE A 51 2.46 -1.03 -6.43
N PRO A 52 3.44 -0.76 -5.55
CA PRO A 52 4.18 0.47 -5.62
C PRO A 52 4.98 0.56 -6.92
N ALA A 53 4.97 1.75 -7.51
CA ALA A 53 5.79 2.11 -8.65
C ALA A 53 6.66 3.31 -8.26
N PHE A 54 7.96 3.19 -8.52
CA PHE A 54 8.93 4.24 -8.19
C PHE A 54 9.54 4.80 -9.46
N ARG A 55 9.60 6.13 -9.57
CA ARG A 55 10.12 6.82 -10.78
C ARG A 55 11.54 6.36 -11.13
N ALA A 56 12.40 6.18 -10.12
CA ALA A 56 13.78 5.72 -10.31
C ALA A 56 13.88 4.29 -10.86
N PHE A 57 12.82 3.48 -10.72
CA PHE A 57 12.75 2.08 -11.12
C PHE A 57 11.43 1.77 -11.84
N ALA A 58 11.04 2.65 -12.76
CA ALA A 58 9.74 2.59 -13.44
C ALA A 58 9.51 1.31 -14.25
N ASP A 59 10.57 0.63 -14.67
CA ASP A 59 10.55 -0.62 -15.41
C ASP A 59 10.60 -1.87 -14.50
N TYR A 60 10.72 -1.69 -13.18
CA TYR A 60 10.65 -2.76 -12.20
C TYR A 60 9.24 -2.88 -11.63
N ARG A 61 8.84 -4.10 -11.33
CA ARG A 61 7.58 -4.41 -10.64
C ARG A 61 7.90 -4.82 -9.21
N PHE A 62 7.31 -4.11 -8.26
CA PHE A 62 7.39 -4.38 -6.83
C PHE A 62 6.06 -5.00 -6.39
N HIS A 63 5.88 -6.27 -6.73
CA HIS A 63 4.66 -7.01 -6.42
C HIS A 63 4.96 -8.02 -5.32
N ASP A 64 4.16 -7.99 -4.26
CA ASP A 64 4.13 -9.04 -3.27
C ASP A 64 2.93 -9.96 -3.55
N PRO A 65 3.16 -11.15 -4.13
CA PRO A 65 2.08 -12.08 -4.47
C PRO A 65 1.43 -12.71 -3.23
N GLN A 66 2.02 -12.58 -2.04
CA GLN A 66 1.46 -13.08 -0.79
C GLN A 66 0.62 -12.03 -0.06
N ALA A 67 0.78 -10.77 -0.38
CA ALA A 67 0.00 -9.68 0.17
C ALA A 67 -1.32 -9.51 -0.60
N GLU A 68 -2.19 -10.49 -0.54
CA GLU A 68 -3.59 -10.34 -0.94
C GLU A 68 -4.32 -9.45 0.08
N GLY A 69 -3.94 -8.17 0.12
CA GLY A 69 -4.62 -7.19 0.94
C GLY A 69 -6.00 -6.88 0.39
N VAL A 70 -6.97 -6.73 1.27
CA VAL A 70 -8.32 -6.26 0.93
C VAL A 70 -8.38 -4.76 1.21
N ARG A 71 -9.04 -4.01 0.34
CA ARG A 71 -9.35 -2.61 0.61
C ARG A 71 -10.16 -2.52 1.91
N GLN A 72 -9.71 -1.69 2.82
CA GLN A 72 -10.37 -1.44 4.09
C GLN A 72 -10.74 0.03 4.20
N VAL A 73 -11.92 0.29 4.77
CA VAL A 73 -12.38 1.63 5.08
C VAL A 73 -12.73 1.66 6.56
N ASP A 74 -12.16 2.61 7.27
CA ASP A 74 -12.33 2.77 8.70
C ASP A 74 -12.83 4.18 9.02
N ASP A 75 -13.82 4.26 9.88
CA ASP A 75 -14.32 5.52 10.41
C ASP A 75 -13.46 5.91 11.63
N LEU A 76 -12.75 7.01 11.50
CA LEU A 76 -11.92 7.54 12.59
C LEU A 76 -12.76 8.29 13.65
N GLY A 77 -14.06 8.39 13.43
CA GLY A 77 -14.98 9.11 14.27
C GLY A 77 -14.91 10.63 14.09
N SER A 78 -15.32 11.34 15.11
CA SER A 78 -15.30 12.81 15.10
C SER A 78 -14.50 13.36 16.28
N VAL A 79 -13.79 14.45 16.00
CA VAL A 79 -13.04 15.25 17.00
C VAL A 79 -13.46 16.71 16.86
N GLU A 80 -13.14 17.50 17.87
CA GLU A 80 -13.39 18.94 17.87
C GLU A 80 -12.06 19.70 17.77
N THR A 81 -12.01 20.77 16.99
CA THR A 81 -10.81 21.60 16.90
C THR A 81 -10.57 22.37 18.18
N SER A 82 -9.30 22.50 18.56
CA SER A 82 -8.84 23.28 19.71
C SER A 82 -9.07 24.80 19.50
N GLU A 83 -8.69 25.59 20.49
CA GLU A 83 -8.65 27.06 20.39
C GLU A 83 -7.71 27.56 19.28
N GLN A 84 -6.72 26.75 18.90
CA GLN A 84 -5.81 27.03 17.80
C GLN A 84 -6.33 26.52 16.44
N GLY A 85 -7.54 25.95 16.38
CA GLY A 85 -8.13 25.39 15.17
C GLY A 85 -7.55 24.03 14.78
N LEU A 86 -6.86 23.33 15.68
CA LEU A 86 -6.17 22.07 15.39
C LEU A 86 -6.97 20.88 15.90
N ALA A 87 -6.95 19.80 15.15
CA ALA A 87 -7.48 18.49 15.52
C ALA A 87 -6.53 17.38 15.04
N GLU A 88 -6.59 16.22 15.70
CA GLU A 88 -5.72 15.09 15.39
C GLU A 88 -6.50 13.79 15.39
N PHE A 89 -6.20 12.89 14.44
CA PHE A 89 -6.66 11.52 14.41
C PHE A 89 -5.47 10.56 14.50
N ASP A 90 -5.57 9.60 15.42
CA ASP A 90 -4.67 8.45 15.46
C ASP A 90 -5.12 7.40 14.43
N LEU A 91 -4.29 7.09 13.46
CA LEU A 91 -4.65 6.17 12.37
C LEU A 91 -4.56 4.69 12.77
N ARG A 92 -3.86 4.36 13.86
CA ARG A 92 -3.71 2.99 14.40
C ARG A 92 -3.29 1.96 13.34
N LEU A 93 -2.37 2.33 12.47
CA LEU A 93 -1.98 1.51 11.31
C LEU A 93 -1.26 0.21 11.70
N ALA A 94 -0.72 0.09 12.91
CA ALA A 94 -0.05 -1.12 13.39
C ALA A 94 -0.94 -2.37 13.38
N ARG A 95 -2.27 -2.21 13.35
CA ARG A 95 -3.22 -3.32 13.23
C ARG A 95 -3.34 -3.89 11.81
N PHE A 96 -2.77 -3.22 10.81
CA PHE A 96 -2.78 -3.59 9.40
C PHE A 96 -1.37 -3.97 8.94
N ASP A 97 -0.76 -4.92 9.64
CA ASP A 97 0.56 -5.44 9.32
C ASP A 97 0.57 -6.34 8.08
N ALA A 98 1.78 -6.72 7.67
CA ALA A 98 2.07 -7.68 6.61
C ALA A 98 1.64 -7.28 5.18
N ALA A 99 1.41 -6.00 4.89
CA ALA A 99 1.16 -5.55 3.52
C ALA A 99 1.65 -4.13 3.26
N THR A 100 1.81 -3.81 1.98
CA THR A 100 2.06 -2.44 1.52
C THR A 100 0.75 -1.82 1.08
N TYR A 101 0.38 -0.70 1.69
CA TYR A 101 -0.88 -0.01 1.45
C TYR A 101 -0.66 1.43 0.99
N GLN A 102 -1.52 1.88 0.07
CA GLN A 102 -1.79 3.29 -0.09
C GLN A 102 -2.76 3.71 1.02
N VAL A 103 -2.27 4.53 1.93
CA VAL A 103 -3.09 5.19 2.96
C VAL A 103 -3.68 6.45 2.37
N HIS A 104 -4.98 6.61 2.51
CA HIS A 104 -5.72 7.82 2.15
C HIS A 104 -6.59 8.23 3.33
N VAL A 105 -6.40 9.45 3.80
CA VAL A 105 -7.20 10.06 4.87
C VAL A 105 -8.01 11.20 4.29
N LEU A 106 -9.30 11.20 4.58
CA LEU A 106 -10.22 12.29 4.28
C LEU A 106 -10.70 12.90 5.61
N ALA A 107 -10.51 14.20 5.80
CA ALA A 107 -11.08 14.95 6.91
C ALA A 107 -12.16 15.92 6.40
N LYS A 108 -13.29 15.98 7.10
CA LYS A 108 -14.40 16.91 6.85
C LYS A 108 -14.62 17.79 8.07
N ALA A 109 -14.40 19.08 7.94
CA ALA A 109 -14.70 20.07 8.97
C ALA A 109 -16.03 20.75 8.69
N PHE A 110 -16.90 20.81 9.68
CA PHE A 110 -18.25 21.34 9.57
C PHE A 110 -18.32 22.81 9.99
N GLU A 111 -19.13 23.58 9.26
CA GLU A 111 -19.47 24.96 9.63
C GLU A 111 -20.40 24.98 10.86
N PRO A 112 -20.37 26.04 11.70
CA PRO A 112 -21.14 26.10 12.96
C PRO A 112 -22.66 25.96 12.78
N GLU A 113 -23.17 26.51 11.68
CA GLU A 113 -24.63 26.57 11.43
C GLU A 113 -25.17 25.31 10.72
N GLY A 114 -24.38 24.24 10.69
CA GLY A 114 -24.78 22.91 10.26
C GLY A 114 -24.92 22.72 8.73
N GLY A 115 -24.71 21.49 8.28
CA GLY A 115 -24.99 21.01 6.94
C GLY A 115 -23.94 21.27 5.87
N ARG A 116 -23.05 22.25 6.01
CA ARG A 116 -21.94 22.49 5.08
C ARG A 116 -20.63 22.03 5.70
N SER A 117 -19.82 21.34 4.92
CA SER A 117 -18.47 20.95 5.32
C SER A 117 -17.45 21.31 4.25
N VAL A 118 -16.21 21.48 4.69
CA VAL A 118 -15.04 21.61 3.83
C VAL A 118 -14.16 20.41 4.10
N SER A 119 -13.64 19.79 3.04
CA SER A 119 -12.81 18.60 3.17
C SER A 119 -11.37 18.87 2.73
N ALA A 120 -10.46 18.11 3.32
CA ALA A 120 -9.08 17.96 2.88
C ALA A 120 -8.71 16.48 2.90
N GLU A 121 -7.75 16.12 2.07
CA GLU A 121 -7.25 14.77 1.97
C GLU A 121 -5.73 14.72 1.96
N ALA A 122 -5.18 13.63 2.48
CA ALA A 122 -3.75 13.35 2.44
C ALA A 122 -3.55 11.85 2.18
N GLN A 123 -2.46 11.53 1.49
CA GLN A 123 -2.13 10.15 1.15
C GLN A 123 -0.64 9.89 1.23
N THR A 124 -0.28 8.66 1.56
CA THR A 124 1.10 8.20 1.54
C THR A 124 1.15 6.69 1.38
N LEU A 125 2.28 6.18 0.84
CA LEU A 125 2.55 4.75 0.81
C LEU A 125 3.10 4.31 2.16
N VAL A 126 2.53 3.24 2.70
CA VAL A 126 2.89 2.68 4.01
C VAL A 126 3.22 1.20 3.86
N SER A 127 4.28 0.77 4.49
CA SER A 127 4.68 -0.64 4.60
C SER A 127 5.48 -0.86 5.88
N ASP A 128 5.29 -1.98 6.53
CA ASP A 128 6.11 -2.44 7.65
C ASP A 128 7.45 -3.04 7.18
N LEU A 129 7.58 -3.32 5.88
CA LEU A 129 8.77 -3.92 5.29
C LEU A 129 9.96 -2.97 5.29
N SER A 130 11.12 -3.49 5.67
CA SER A 130 12.39 -2.75 5.63
C SER A 130 12.96 -2.61 4.22
N TYR A 131 12.51 -3.43 3.29
CA TYR A 131 12.87 -3.39 1.87
C TYR A 131 11.76 -3.98 1.01
N LEU A 132 11.73 -3.59 -0.26
CA LEU A 132 10.89 -4.18 -1.30
C LEU A 132 11.78 -4.79 -2.38
N VAL A 133 11.36 -5.94 -2.89
CA VAL A 133 12.03 -6.62 -4.01
C VAL A 133 11.35 -6.25 -5.31
N GLY A 134 12.12 -5.71 -6.23
CA GLY A 134 11.68 -5.36 -7.57
C GLY A 134 12.21 -6.35 -8.60
N THR A 135 11.36 -6.71 -9.55
CA THR A 135 11.72 -7.60 -10.66
C THR A 135 11.46 -6.93 -12.00
N LYS A 136 12.35 -7.16 -12.95
CA LYS A 136 12.24 -6.75 -14.33
C LYS A 136 12.62 -7.93 -15.22
N VAL A 137 11.76 -8.32 -16.13
CA VAL A 137 12.02 -9.42 -17.06
C VAL A 137 12.18 -8.86 -18.48
N ASP A 138 13.10 -9.41 -19.23
CA ASP A 138 13.27 -9.06 -20.64
C ASP A 138 12.08 -9.58 -21.49
N GLY A 139 11.58 -8.75 -22.38
CA GLY A 139 10.50 -9.08 -23.30
C GLY A 139 9.12 -9.31 -22.67
N ASP A 140 8.20 -9.84 -23.44
CA ASP A 140 6.84 -10.15 -22.99
C ASP A 140 6.80 -11.55 -22.34
N THR A 141 6.41 -11.61 -21.07
CA THR A 141 6.28 -12.86 -20.30
C THR A 141 4.94 -13.55 -20.48
N ARG A 142 3.96 -12.91 -21.14
CA ARG A 142 2.65 -13.50 -21.41
C ARG A 142 2.70 -14.55 -22.52
N TYR A 143 3.64 -14.37 -23.45
CA TYR A 143 3.83 -15.26 -24.58
C TYR A 143 5.32 -15.61 -24.71
N VAL A 144 5.71 -16.70 -24.09
CA VAL A 144 7.08 -17.21 -24.14
C VAL A 144 7.12 -18.44 -25.03
N ALA A 145 7.98 -18.42 -26.05
CA ALA A 145 8.16 -19.59 -26.92
C ALA A 145 8.73 -20.77 -26.10
N LYS A 146 8.34 -21.98 -26.49
CA LYS A 146 8.87 -23.20 -25.86
C LYS A 146 10.41 -23.21 -25.96
N ASN A 147 11.07 -23.45 -24.84
CA ASN A 147 12.54 -23.44 -24.68
C ASN A 147 13.20 -22.06 -24.87
N ALA A 148 12.46 -20.97 -24.84
CA ALA A 148 13.06 -19.65 -24.84
C ALA A 148 13.72 -19.36 -23.47
N THR A 149 14.89 -18.76 -23.53
CA THR A 149 15.59 -18.23 -22.34
C THR A 149 15.14 -16.80 -22.09
N ARG A 150 14.92 -16.46 -20.83
CA ARG A 150 14.58 -15.10 -20.39
C ARG A 150 15.49 -14.69 -19.26
N ASN A 151 15.83 -13.41 -19.24
CA ASN A 151 16.61 -12.82 -18.15
C ASN A 151 15.68 -12.03 -17.23
N ALA A 152 15.80 -12.26 -15.94
CA ALA A 152 15.10 -11.53 -14.92
C ALA A 152 16.11 -10.76 -14.04
N SER A 153 16.02 -9.44 -14.03
CA SER A 153 16.79 -8.60 -13.12
C SER A 153 16.02 -8.47 -11.81
N ILE A 154 16.70 -8.64 -10.70
CA ILE A 154 16.15 -8.55 -9.34
C ILE A 154 16.95 -7.50 -8.58
N ILE A 155 16.25 -6.57 -7.93
CA ILE A 155 16.82 -5.56 -7.03
C ILE A 155 16.08 -5.57 -5.70
N ALA A 156 16.74 -5.11 -4.65
CA ALA A 156 16.08 -4.71 -3.40
C ALA A 156 16.28 -3.22 -3.18
N ILE A 157 15.23 -2.54 -2.73
CA ILE A 157 15.26 -1.12 -2.39
C ILE A 157 14.78 -0.90 -0.95
N ASN A 158 15.36 0.10 -0.29
CA ASN A 158 14.95 0.54 1.04
C ASN A 158 13.81 1.58 0.97
N PRO A 159 13.22 2.00 2.11
CA PRO A 159 12.15 3.00 2.15
C PRO A 159 12.48 4.34 1.46
N SER A 160 13.76 4.68 1.32
CA SER A 160 14.21 5.88 0.61
C SER A 160 14.48 5.65 -0.89
N VAL A 161 14.00 4.51 -1.44
CA VAL A 161 14.14 4.14 -2.86
C VAL A 161 15.61 4.01 -3.31
N LYS A 162 16.48 3.59 -2.40
CA LYS A 162 17.89 3.29 -2.72
C LYS A 162 18.10 1.79 -2.78
N LYS A 163 18.83 1.33 -3.80
CA LYS A 163 19.24 -0.08 -3.88
C LYS A 163 20.05 -0.50 -2.66
N ILE A 164 19.79 -1.70 -2.17
CA ILE A 164 20.49 -2.30 -1.06
C ILE A 164 20.80 -3.76 -1.32
N ALA A 165 21.84 -4.27 -0.66
CA ALA A 165 22.10 -5.71 -0.60
C ALA A 165 21.19 -6.36 0.45
N VAL A 166 20.66 -7.55 0.16
CA VAL A 166 19.86 -8.35 1.08
C VAL A 166 20.36 -9.78 1.06
N ALA A 167 20.79 -10.28 2.21
CA ALA A 167 21.25 -11.65 2.39
C ALA A 167 20.16 -12.56 2.98
N ASN A 168 20.47 -13.86 3.07
CA ASN A 168 19.62 -14.86 3.72
C ASN A 168 18.21 -14.98 3.11
N LEU A 169 18.11 -14.79 1.82
CA LEU A 169 16.89 -15.02 1.05
C LEU A 169 16.82 -16.47 0.55
N LYS A 170 15.66 -16.84 0.07
CA LYS A 170 15.39 -18.11 -0.57
C LYS A 170 14.78 -17.85 -1.94
N LEU A 171 15.43 -18.35 -2.97
CA LEU A 171 14.86 -18.35 -4.34
C LEU A 171 14.15 -19.67 -4.55
N GLN A 172 12.86 -19.59 -4.87
CA GLN A 172 12.03 -20.75 -5.10
C GLN A 172 11.42 -20.70 -6.52
N ARG A 173 11.50 -21.81 -7.23
CA ARG A 173 10.81 -21.99 -8.49
C ARG A 173 9.50 -22.71 -8.25
N ILE A 174 8.41 -22.11 -8.72
CA ILE A 174 7.04 -22.60 -8.53
C ILE A 174 6.38 -22.73 -9.89
N GLU A 175 5.83 -23.91 -10.17
CA GLU A 175 4.96 -24.13 -11.33
C GLU A 175 3.51 -23.80 -10.95
N ARG A 176 2.89 -22.88 -11.67
CA ARG A 176 1.46 -22.57 -11.53
C ARG A 176 0.65 -23.29 -12.59
N LYS A 177 -0.27 -24.13 -12.17
CA LYS A 177 -1.24 -24.81 -13.04
C LYS A 177 -2.65 -24.36 -12.75
N VAL A 178 -3.39 -24.03 -13.79
CA VAL A 178 -4.85 -23.86 -13.66
C VAL A 178 -5.47 -25.24 -13.74
N VAL A 179 -6.17 -25.65 -12.69
CA VAL A 179 -6.90 -26.92 -12.58
C VAL A 179 -8.39 -26.64 -12.44
N SER A 180 -9.20 -27.39 -13.18
CA SER A 180 -10.65 -27.36 -13.01
C SER A 180 -11.06 -28.32 -11.89
N VAL A 181 -11.69 -27.80 -10.87
CA VAL A 181 -12.17 -28.58 -9.71
C VAL A 181 -13.67 -28.57 -9.70
N LEU A 182 -14.28 -29.75 -9.51
CA LEU A 182 -15.73 -29.86 -9.36
C LEU A 182 -16.09 -29.52 -7.92
N VAL A 183 -16.79 -28.41 -7.72
CA VAL A 183 -17.20 -27.93 -6.38
C VAL A 183 -18.70 -28.10 -6.22
N LYS A 184 -19.10 -28.72 -5.11
CA LYS A 184 -20.51 -28.82 -4.72
C LYS A 184 -20.95 -27.49 -4.12
N GLN A 185 -21.99 -26.89 -4.69
CA GLN A 185 -22.57 -25.63 -4.22
C GLN A 185 -23.73 -25.90 -3.24
N ASP A 186 -24.14 -24.85 -2.52
CA ASP A 186 -25.34 -24.88 -1.70
C ASP A 186 -26.55 -25.23 -2.59
N GLY A 187 -27.30 -26.27 -2.19
CA GLY A 187 -28.39 -26.83 -3.00
C GLY A 187 -28.06 -28.11 -3.79
N GLY A 188 -26.81 -28.64 -3.64
CA GLY A 188 -26.43 -29.95 -4.19
C GLY A 188 -26.02 -29.95 -5.67
N VAL A 189 -25.99 -28.80 -6.31
CA VAL A 189 -25.51 -28.64 -7.69
C VAL A 189 -23.98 -28.60 -7.73
N TYR A 190 -23.38 -29.27 -8.72
CA TYR A 190 -21.94 -29.26 -8.93
C TYR A 190 -21.56 -28.24 -10.02
N ARG A 191 -20.54 -27.47 -9.75
CA ARG A 191 -19.98 -26.49 -10.70
C ARG A 191 -18.48 -26.68 -10.84
N TYR A 192 -17.96 -26.53 -12.06
CA TYR A 192 -16.52 -26.47 -12.29
C TYR A 192 -16.01 -25.08 -11.94
N GLU A 193 -15.00 -25.03 -11.08
CA GLU A 193 -14.26 -23.83 -10.74
C GLU A 193 -12.80 -23.98 -11.17
N SER A 194 -12.26 -22.94 -11.80
CA SER A 194 -10.84 -22.89 -12.11
C SER A 194 -10.07 -22.43 -10.87
N ARG A 195 -9.13 -23.25 -10.41
CA ARG A 195 -8.27 -22.95 -9.27
C ARG A 195 -6.81 -22.98 -9.70
N ASN A 196 -6.03 -22.02 -9.19
CA ASN A 196 -4.60 -22.03 -9.34
C ASN A 196 -3.99 -23.03 -8.34
N LYS A 197 -3.20 -23.97 -8.84
CA LYS A 197 -2.40 -24.88 -8.04
C LYS A 197 -0.94 -24.52 -8.17
N GLU A 198 -0.29 -24.22 -7.06
CA GLU A 198 1.15 -23.97 -7.00
C GLU A 198 1.89 -25.26 -6.62
N ILE A 199 2.89 -25.60 -7.40
CA ILE A 199 3.73 -26.78 -7.21
C ILE A 199 5.17 -26.30 -7.05
N PRO A 200 5.74 -26.34 -5.84
CA PRO A 200 7.15 -26.04 -5.64
C PRO A 200 8.02 -27.05 -6.39
N LEU A 201 8.91 -26.58 -7.23
CA LEU A 201 9.83 -27.41 -8.00
C LEU A 201 11.18 -27.54 -7.31
N ASP A 202 11.80 -26.42 -7.02
CA ASP A 202 13.08 -26.37 -6.32
C ASP A 202 13.22 -25.08 -5.50
N SER A 203 14.25 -25.05 -4.66
CA SER A 203 14.54 -23.95 -3.79
C SER A 203 16.02 -23.93 -3.44
N LYS A 204 16.63 -22.74 -3.46
CA LYS A 204 18.03 -22.53 -3.12
C LYS A 204 18.25 -21.27 -2.29
N PRO A 205 19.30 -21.23 -1.44
CA PRO A 205 19.73 -19.99 -0.80
C PRO A 205 20.02 -18.92 -1.86
N PHE A 206 19.68 -17.68 -1.55
CA PHE A 206 19.85 -16.55 -2.44
C PHE A 206 20.23 -15.29 -1.67
N ALA A 207 20.91 -14.38 -2.34
CA ALA A 207 21.18 -13.04 -1.84
C ALA A 207 21.07 -12.06 -3.00
N ILE A 208 20.54 -10.87 -2.73
CA ILE A 208 20.50 -9.77 -3.68
C ILE A 208 21.73 -8.90 -3.42
N ALA A 209 22.58 -8.72 -4.44
CA ALA A 209 23.70 -7.80 -4.40
C ALA A 209 23.22 -6.34 -4.37
N ALA A 210 24.07 -5.42 -3.90
CA ALA A 210 23.72 -4.00 -3.85
C ALA A 210 23.27 -3.41 -5.19
N GLU A 211 23.88 -3.88 -6.29
CA GLU A 211 23.50 -3.46 -7.65
C GLU A 211 22.36 -4.29 -8.27
N GLY A 212 21.95 -5.35 -7.59
CA GLY A 212 20.98 -6.32 -8.08
C GLY A 212 21.62 -7.55 -8.67
N ASN A 213 20.81 -8.49 -9.13
CA ASN A 213 21.21 -9.75 -9.76
C ASN A 213 20.44 -9.95 -11.05
N THR A 214 21.03 -10.71 -11.97
CA THR A 214 20.34 -11.23 -13.15
C THR A 214 20.21 -12.74 -13.04
N LEU A 215 19.02 -13.26 -13.21
CA LEU A 215 18.70 -14.69 -13.31
C LEU A 215 18.38 -15.01 -14.76
N THR A 216 18.82 -16.17 -15.20
CA THR A 216 18.56 -16.72 -16.55
C THR A 216 17.82 -18.03 -16.43
#